data_e6132101ae03808f236e0ed551fe5c7b
#
_entry.id   e6132101ae03808f236e0ed551fe5c7b
#
_cell.length_a   1.000
_cell.length_b   1.000
_cell.length_c   1.000
_cell.angle_alpha   90.00
_cell.angle_beta   90.00
_cell.angle_gamma   90.00
#
_symmetry.space_group_name_H-M   'P 1'
#
loop_
_entity.id
_entity.type
_entity.pdbx_description
1 polymer ?
#
loop_
_entity_poly.entity_id
_entity_poly.type
_entity_poly.pdbx_seq_one_letter_code
_entity_poly.pdbx_strand_id
1 'polypeptide(L)'
;MNKNFLALAALLVFVCGTLSGCREEQTSAKPVVYLYPESEAEITVTLDYDGQLTCTYPAYNGSWTVTARPDGTLTGADGQTYNYLYWEGIDRIQHDFSQGFCVPGDETAAFLEDVLAQLGLTRREANEFIVYWLPQMAANPYNLIAFQFNTYTDHARLTITPEPDSLLRVFMAWKRLESPIDLPEQVLDSVARAGFTVVEWGGAEVPS
;
A
#
# COMPACT_ATOMS: atom_id res chain seq x y z
N MET A 1 36.94 -15.72 -72.05
CA MET A 1 35.55 -15.29 -71.79
C MET A 1 35.17 -15.85 -70.45
N ASN A 2 35.40 -15.06 -69.42
CA ASN A 2 35.13 -15.45 -68.02
C ASN A 2 33.93 -14.69 -67.49
N LYS A 3 32.91 -15.40 -67.06
CA LYS A 3 31.76 -14.82 -66.37
C LYS A 3 31.88 -15.15 -64.90
N ASN A 4 32.21 -14.12 -64.09
CA ASN A 4 32.23 -14.22 -62.66
C ASN A 4 30.78 -14.04 -62.16
N PHE A 5 30.27 -15.05 -61.46
CA PHE A 5 29.03 -14.95 -60.63
C PHE A 5 29.43 -14.51 -59.24
N LEU A 6 29.06 -13.29 -58.87
CA LEU A 6 29.09 -12.83 -57.48
C LEU A 6 27.82 -13.34 -56.77
N ALA A 7 28.01 -14.23 -55.80
CA ALA A 7 26.96 -14.64 -54.89
C ALA A 7 26.89 -13.62 -53.74
N LEU A 8 25.80 -12.87 -53.67
CA LEU A 8 25.51 -11.94 -52.57
C LEU A 8 24.82 -12.72 -51.44
N ALA A 9 25.54 -13.03 -50.37
CA ALA A 9 24.97 -13.62 -49.17
C ALA A 9 24.33 -12.52 -48.31
N ALA A 10 23.01 -12.48 -48.28
CA ALA A 10 22.27 -11.61 -47.39
C ALA A 10 22.28 -12.20 -45.96
N LEU A 11 23.02 -11.56 -45.05
CA LEU A 11 23.05 -11.89 -43.64
C LEU A 11 21.82 -11.26 -42.96
N LEU A 12 20.80 -12.07 -42.71
CA LEU A 12 19.64 -11.67 -41.91
C LEU A 12 20.06 -11.67 -40.43
N VAL A 13 20.35 -10.50 -39.88
CA VAL A 13 20.53 -10.33 -38.45
C VAL A 13 19.15 -10.29 -37.81
N PHE A 14 18.75 -11.39 -37.17
CA PHE A 14 17.56 -11.47 -36.37
C PHE A 14 17.88 -10.78 -35.03
N VAL A 15 17.53 -9.48 -34.91
CA VAL A 15 17.56 -8.76 -33.62
C VAL A 15 16.40 -9.29 -32.80
N CYS A 16 16.68 -10.27 -31.93
CA CYS A 16 15.76 -10.72 -30.88
C CYS A 16 15.72 -9.62 -29.81
N GLY A 17 14.83 -8.65 -30.01
CA GLY A 17 14.55 -7.65 -28.98
C GLY A 17 13.89 -8.34 -27.79
N THR A 18 14.68 -8.59 -26.74
CA THR A 18 14.13 -8.90 -25.42
C THR A 18 13.40 -7.66 -24.93
N LEU A 19 12.08 -7.66 -25.04
CA LEU A 19 11.21 -6.74 -24.31
C LEU A 19 11.34 -7.09 -22.82
N SER A 20 12.42 -6.63 -22.20
CA SER A 20 12.45 -6.50 -20.74
C SER A 20 11.47 -5.40 -20.41
N GLY A 21 10.25 -5.78 -20.04
CA GLY A 21 9.30 -4.85 -19.46
C GLY A 21 9.95 -4.26 -18.21
N CYS A 22 10.43 -3.04 -18.30
CA CYS A 22 10.81 -2.28 -17.11
C CYS A 22 9.53 -2.14 -16.27
N ARG A 23 9.45 -2.88 -15.17
CA ARG A 23 8.44 -2.61 -14.14
C ARG A 23 8.80 -1.25 -13.56
N GLU A 24 7.86 -0.32 -13.60
CA GLU A 24 8.02 0.97 -12.95
C GLU A 24 8.11 0.76 -11.44
N GLU A 25 9.02 1.48 -10.81
CA GLU A 25 9.11 1.53 -9.36
C GLU A 25 7.93 2.34 -8.85
N GLN A 26 7.27 1.83 -7.81
CA GLN A 26 6.14 2.46 -7.15
C GLN A 26 6.50 2.74 -5.70
N THR A 27 5.83 3.70 -5.11
CA THR A 27 6.04 4.05 -3.72
C THR A 27 4.87 3.54 -2.89
N SER A 28 5.15 2.62 -1.95
CA SER A 28 4.24 2.34 -0.85
C SER A 28 4.33 3.49 0.14
N ALA A 29 3.35 4.41 0.06
CA ALA A 29 3.37 5.65 0.82
C ALA A 29 2.51 5.56 2.07
N LYS A 30 3.05 6.11 3.16
CA LYS A 30 2.35 6.30 4.43
C LYS A 30 1.82 5.01 5.09
N PRO A 31 2.38 3.80 4.96
CA PRO A 31 1.96 2.74 5.85
C PRO A 31 2.26 3.10 7.31
N VAL A 32 1.20 3.11 8.13
CA VAL A 32 1.26 3.32 9.57
C VAL A 32 0.63 2.14 10.29
N VAL A 33 1.26 1.69 11.37
CA VAL A 33 0.84 0.53 12.15
C VAL A 33 0.47 0.97 13.56
N TYR A 34 -0.82 0.86 13.89
CA TYR A 34 -1.36 1.09 15.23
C TYR A 34 -1.43 -0.22 15.99
N LEU A 35 -1.13 -0.17 17.28
CA LEU A 35 -1.15 -1.32 18.19
C LEU A 35 -2.09 -1.02 19.36
N TYR A 36 -3.14 -1.80 19.49
CA TYR A 36 -4.19 -1.64 20.54
C TYR A 36 -4.29 -2.92 21.38
N PRO A 37 -3.37 -3.19 22.30
CA PRO A 37 -3.48 -4.32 23.22
C PRO A 37 -4.60 -4.08 24.24
N GLU A 38 -5.14 -5.16 24.83
CA GLU A 38 -6.15 -5.05 25.89
C GLU A 38 -5.60 -4.46 27.21
N SER A 39 -4.30 -4.62 27.43
CA SER A 39 -3.55 -4.03 28.56
C SER A 39 -2.17 -3.60 28.08
N GLU A 40 -1.49 -2.74 28.83
CA GLU A 40 -0.13 -2.32 28.50
C GLU A 40 0.78 -3.56 28.30
N ALA A 41 1.42 -3.64 27.15
CA ALA A 41 2.25 -4.77 26.75
C ALA A 41 3.44 -4.34 25.89
N GLU A 42 4.55 -5.09 26.01
CA GLU A 42 5.65 -5.00 25.08
C GLU A 42 5.29 -5.75 23.79
N ILE A 43 5.41 -5.08 22.65
CA ILE A 43 5.09 -5.63 21.34
C ILE A 43 6.27 -5.42 20.42
N THR A 44 6.65 -6.51 19.73
CA THR A 44 7.66 -6.47 18.67
C THR A 44 6.99 -6.63 17.31
N VAL A 45 7.30 -5.73 16.38
CA VAL A 45 6.83 -5.74 14.99
C VAL A 45 8.02 -5.87 14.07
N THR A 46 7.98 -6.87 13.20
CA THR A 46 8.97 -7.09 12.13
C THR A 46 8.27 -6.96 10.78
N LEU A 47 8.90 -6.24 9.86
CA LEU A 47 8.43 -6.05 8.49
C LEU A 47 9.37 -6.77 7.53
N ASP A 48 8.84 -7.74 6.78
CA ASP A 48 9.48 -8.37 5.63
C ASP A 48 8.88 -7.74 4.36
N TYR A 49 9.62 -6.83 3.75
CA TYR A 49 9.18 -6.02 2.61
C TYR A 49 9.95 -6.40 1.34
N ASP A 50 9.21 -6.82 0.30
CA ASP A 50 9.76 -7.12 -1.03
C ASP A 50 10.02 -5.84 -1.81
N GLY A 51 10.94 -5.02 -1.29
CA GLY A 51 11.29 -3.71 -1.80
C GLY A 51 12.43 -3.09 -1.00
N GLN A 52 12.59 -1.79 -1.14
CA GLN A 52 13.57 -1.00 -0.40
C GLN A 52 12.85 -0.01 0.51
N LEU A 53 13.06 -0.11 1.82
CA LEU A 53 12.59 0.90 2.76
C LEU A 53 13.32 2.22 2.53
N THR A 54 12.57 3.31 2.40
CA THR A 54 13.08 4.66 2.17
C THR A 54 12.96 5.55 3.40
N CYS A 55 11.96 5.30 4.24
CA CYS A 55 11.74 6.04 5.47
C CYS A 55 11.09 5.17 6.54
N THR A 56 11.49 5.33 7.79
CA THR A 56 10.84 4.69 8.94
C THR A 56 10.82 5.61 10.15
N TYR A 57 9.75 5.59 10.94
CA TYR A 57 9.67 6.35 12.19
C TYR A 57 8.76 5.65 13.21
N PRO A 58 9.28 5.36 14.44
CA PRO A 58 10.69 5.45 14.84
C PRO A 58 11.61 4.64 13.93
N ALA A 59 12.94 4.81 14.07
CA ALA A 59 13.92 4.11 13.24
C ALA A 59 13.75 2.59 13.30
N TYR A 60 13.73 1.94 12.14
CA TYR A 60 13.64 0.50 11.99
C TYR A 60 15.03 -0.13 11.87
N ASN A 61 15.39 -0.99 12.80
CA ASN A 61 16.66 -1.70 12.83
C ASN A 61 16.47 -3.24 12.76
N GLY A 62 15.60 -3.67 11.84
CA GLY A 62 15.21 -5.08 11.69
C GLY A 62 13.96 -5.45 12.50
N SER A 63 13.56 -4.63 13.48
CA SER A 63 12.29 -4.68 14.19
C SER A 63 12.01 -3.37 14.91
N TRP A 64 10.75 -3.13 15.28
CA TRP A 64 10.34 -2.19 16.31
C TRP A 64 9.95 -2.99 17.56
N THR A 65 10.47 -2.62 18.71
CA THR A 65 10.00 -3.10 20.01
C THR A 65 9.55 -1.90 20.81
N VAL A 66 8.26 -1.88 21.18
CA VAL A 66 7.61 -0.77 21.88
C VAL A 66 6.72 -1.29 22.99
N THR A 67 6.53 -0.47 24.04
CA THR A 67 5.44 -0.68 25.01
C THR A 67 4.19 0.00 24.47
N ALA A 68 3.14 -0.76 24.16
CA ALA A 68 1.88 -0.25 23.66
C ALA A 68 0.81 -0.25 24.75
N ARG A 69 -0.09 0.75 24.71
CA ARG A 69 -1.24 0.89 25.61
C ARG A 69 -2.55 0.67 24.87
N PRO A 70 -3.65 0.36 25.58
CA PRO A 70 -4.97 0.17 24.96
C PRO A 70 -5.48 1.37 24.17
N ASP A 71 -5.03 2.58 24.47
CA ASP A 71 -5.38 3.81 23.74
C ASP A 71 -4.57 4.00 22.45
N GLY A 72 -3.64 3.08 22.15
CA GLY A 72 -2.76 3.13 20.98
C GLY A 72 -1.48 3.94 21.19
N THR A 73 -1.24 4.49 22.40
CA THR A 73 0.02 5.17 22.71
C THR A 73 1.16 4.14 22.75
N LEU A 74 2.22 4.39 22.00
CA LEU A 74 3.43 3.57 21.96
C LEU A 74 4.55 4.31 22.68
N THR A 75 5.36 3.59 23.48
CA THR A 75 6.59 4.12 24.08
C THR A 75 7.77 3.33 23.52
N GLY A 76 8.67 4.02 22.85
CA GLY A 76 9.89 3.43 22.29
C GLY A 76 10.98 3.20 23.33
N ALA A 77 12.04 2.48 22.93
CA ALA A 77 13.21 2.25 23.76
C ALA A 77 13.97 3.55 24.13
N ASP A 78 13.76 4.62 23.37
CA ASP A 78 14.27 5.96 23.62
C ASP A 78 13.43 6.75 24.65
N GLY A 79 12.34 6.16 25.17
CA GLY A 79 11.41 6.77 26.11
C GLY A 79 10.47 7.80 25.48
N GLN A 80 10.51 7.98 24.17
CA GLN A 80 9.57 8.87 23.47
C GLN A 80 8.24 8.16 23.21
N THR A 81 7.18 8.96 23.03
CA THR A 81 5.85 8.44 22.71
C THR A 81 5.51 8.66 21.23
N TYR A 82 4.85 7.64 20.64
CA TYR A 82 4.44 7.61 19.25
C TYR A 82 2.97 7.22 19.15
N ASN A 83 2.28 7.67 18.11
CA ASN A 83 0.89 7.27 17.83
C ASN A 83 0.82 5.98 17.02
N TYR A 84 1.86 5.68 16.25
CA TYR A 84 1.97 4.52 15.36
C TYR A 84 3.43 4.29 14.98
N LEU A 85 3.72 3.13 14.40
CA LEU A 85 4.95 2.87 13.67
C LEU A 85 4.71 3.27 12.20
N TYR A 86 5.68 3.91 11.58
CA TYR A 86 5.57 4.39 10.21
C TYR A 86 6.69 3.88 9.35
N TRP A 87 6.37 3.56 8.08
CA TRP A 87 7.36 3.25 7.07
C TRP A 87 6.93 3.72 5.68
N GLU A 88 7.89 3.88 4.79
CA GLU A 88 7.72 4.02 3.35
C GLU A 88 8.75 3.20 2.62
N GLY A 89 8.43 2.80 1.40
CA GLY A 89 9.33 2.03 0.59
C GLY A 89 9.06 2.17 -0.90
N ILE A 90 10.04 1.73 -1.69
CA ILE A 90 9.94 1.62 -3.14
C ILE A 90 9.93 0.14 -3.48
N ASP A 91 8.97 -0.27 -4.31
CA ASP A 91 8.80 -1.64 -4.77
C ASP A 91 8.41 -1.71 -6.25
N ARG A 92 8.10 -2.91 -6.72
CA ARG A 92 7.64 -3.19 -8.08
C ARG A 92 6.35 -4.01 -8.07
N ILE A 93 5.55 -3.79 -7.05
CA ILE A 93 4.24 -4.43 -6.92
C ILE A 93 3.35 -4.03 -8.10
N GLN A 94 2.61 -4.98 -8.63
CA GLN A 94 1.57 -4.70 -9.62
C GLN A 94 0.22 -4.68 -8.92
N HIS A 95 -0.31 -3.48 -8.72
CA HIS A 95 -1.62 -3.30 -8.13
C HIS A 95 -2.72 -3.80 -9.07
N ASP A 96 -3.68 -4.51 -8.49
CA ASP A 96 -4.83 -5.03 -9.22
C ASP A 96 -5.95 -3.96 -9.29
N PHE A 97 -6.34 -3.62 -10.50
CA PHE A 97 -7.45 -2.72 -10.83
C PHE A 97 -8.54 -3.42 -11.68
N SER A 98 -8.59 -4.75 -11.63
CA SER A 98 -9.65 -5.52 -12.32
C SER A 98 -11.03 -5.27 -11.71
N GLN A 99 -11.06 -4.83 -10.45
CA GLN A 99 -12.22 -4.36 -9.70
C GLN A 99 -11.83 -3.10 -8.93
N GLY A 100 -12.79 -2.25 -8.62
CA GLY A 100 -12.52 -1.02 -7.87
C GLY A 100 -13.69 -0.06 -7.95
N PHE A 101 -13.39 1.21 -7.74
CA PHE A 101 -14.37 2.30 -7.69
C PHE A 101 -13.87 3.46 -8.55
N CYS A 102 -14.72 3.94 -9.45
CA CYS A 102 -14.45 5.15 -10.22
C CYS A 102 -15.20 6.30 -9.55
N VAL A 103 -14.49 7.14 -8.80
CA VAL A 103 -15.05 8.15 -7.92
C VAL A 103 -14.72 9.54 -8.45
N PRO A 104 -15.72 10.46 -8.62
CA PRO A 104 -15.45 11.87 -8.91
C PRO A 104 -14.55 12.49 -7.83
N GLY A 105 -13.66 13.40 -8.23
CA GLY A 105 -12.72 14.00 -7.31
C GLY A 105 -13.39 14.70 -6.12
N ASP A 106 -14.45 15.44 -6.38
CA ASP A 106 -15.25 16.17 -5.38
C ASP A 106 -16.10 15.27 -4.45
N GLU A 107 -16.34 14.01 -4.86
CA GLU A 107 -17.04 13.01 -4.04
C GLU A 107 -16.07 12.12 -3.24
N THR A 108 -14.76 12.24 -3.48
CA THR A 108 -13.75 11.35 -2.88
C THR A 108 -13.77 11.37 -1.35
N ALA A 109 -14.03 12.52 -0.72
CA ALA A 109 -14.06 12.61 0.73
C ALA A 109 -15.20 11.76 1.33
N ALA A 110 -16.41 11.88 0.79
CA ALA A 110 -17.58 11.11 1.24
C ALA A 110 -17.38 9.61 1.00
N PHE A 111 -16.87 9.25 -0.19
CA PHE A 111 -16.54 7.86 -0.52
C PHE A 111 -15.54 7.26 0.48
N LEU A 112 -14.45 7.98 0.81
CA LEU A 112 -13.45 7.50 1.75
C LEU A 112 -14.02 7.37 3.17
N GLU A 113 -14.89 8.30 3.61
CA GLU A 113 -15.55 8.19 4.92
C GLU A 113 -16.37 6.90 5.04
N ASP A 114 -17.14 6.57 4.03
CA ASP A 114 -18.01 5.39 4.02
C ASP A 114 -17.20 4.09 3.90
N VAL A 115 -16.27 4.03 2.95
CA VAL A 115 -15.53 2.80 2.66
C VAL A 115 -14.54 2.44 3.78
N LEU A 116 -13.87 3.42 4.38
CA LEU A 116 -12.94 3.15 5.48
C LEU A 116 -13.68 2.69 6.75
N ALA A 117 -14.89 3.21 7.01
CA ALA A 117 -15.74 2.72 8.08
C ALA A 117 -16.19 1.26 7.81
N GLN A 118 -16.56 0.92 6.57
CA GLN A 118 -16.88 -0.45 6.18
C GLN A 118 -15.69 -1.39 6.39
N LEU A 119 -14.46 -0.96 6.05
CA LEU A 119 -13.23 -1.72 6.25
C LEU A 119 -12.81 -1.83 7.73
N GLY A 120 -13.54 -1.20 8.66
CA GLY A 120 -13.34 -1.33 10.10
C GLY A 120 -12.38 -0.31 10.71
N LEU A 121 -11.99 0.75 9.99
CA LEU A 121 -11.23 1.85 10.59
C LEU A 121 -12.10 2.68 11.54
N THR A 122 -11.53 3.07 12.67
CA THR A 122 -12.16 4.07 13.55
C THR A 122 -12.18 5.43 12.87
N ARG A 123 -13.06 6.33 13.35
CA ARG A 123 -13.11 7.72 12.82
C ARG A 123 -11.76 8.43 12.92
N ARG A 124 -10.98 8.17 13.96
CA ARG A 124 -9.65 8.74 14.13
C ARG A 124 -8.69 8.28 13.04
N GLU A 125 -8.61 6.97 12.80
CA GLU A 125 -7.75 6.37 11.77
C GLU A 125 -8.16 6.81 10.37
N ALA A 126 -9.47 6.80 10.09
CA ALA A 126 -10.03 7.28 8.82
C ALA A 126 -9.71 8.77 8.59
N ASN A 127 -9.79 9.63 9.62
CA ASN A 127 -9.41 11.03 9.48
C ASN A 127 -7.94 11.20 9.10
N GLU A 128 -7.03 10.46 9.72
CA GLU A 128 -5.60 10.54 9.40
C GLU A 128 -5.33 10.04 7.97
N PHE A 129 -6.01 8.99 7.53
CA PHE A 129 -5.98 8.50 6.15
C PHE A 129 -6.47 9.57 5.16
N ILE A 130 -7.66 10.12 5.39
CA ILE A 130 -8.31 11.09 4.50
C ILE A 130 -7.48 12.38 4.40
N VAL A 131 -6.98 12.90 5.51
CA VAL A 131 -6.16 14.12 5.53
C VAL A 131 -4.87 13.96 4.71
N TYR A 132 -4.33 12.76 4.65
CA TYR A 132 -3.13 12.49 3.85
C TYR A 132 -3.45 12.34 2.35
N TRP A 133 -4.49 11.58 1.99
CA TRP A 133 -4.76 11.23 0.60
C TRP A 133 -5.63 12.24 -0.13
N LEU A 134 -6.64 12.80 0.51
CA LEU A 134 -7.63 13.68 -0.13
C LEU A 134 -7.01 14.89 -0.86
N PRO A 135 -5.97 15.58 -0.35
CA PRO A 135 -5.35 16.69 -1.07
C PRO A 135 -4.77 16.32 -2.45
N GLN A 136 -4.44 15.04 -2.65
CA GLN A 136 -3.89 14.52 -3.90
C GLN A 136 -4.97 14.10 -4.89
N MET A 137 -6.20 13.86 -4.39
CA MET A 137 -7.29 13.23 -5.14
C MET A 137 -8.45 14.19 -5.45
N ALA A 138 -8.73 15.14 -4.56
CA ALA A 138 -9.94 15.97 -4.62
C ALA A 138 -10.05 16.85 -5.87
N ALA A 139 -8.91 17.26 -6.46
CA ALA A 139 -8.89 18.11 -7.65
C ALA A 139 -8.91 17.31 -8.97
N ASN A 140 -8.87 15.99 -8.92
CA ASN A 140 -8.90 15.13 -10.09
C ASN A 140 -10.32 15.10 -10.69
N PRO A 141 -10.51 14.98 -12.02
CA PRO A 141 -11.82 14.73 -12.58
C PRO A 141 -12.44 13.45 -12.01
N TYR A 142 -11.68 12.36 -11.99
CA TYR A 142 -12.05 11.08 -11.38
C TYR A 142 -10.81 10.42 -10.75
N ASN A 143 -11.07 9.55 -9.78
CA ASN A 143 -10.09 8.67 -9.18
C ASN A 143 -10.53 7.22 -9.38
N LEU A 144 -9.67 6.39 -9.95
CA LEU A 144 -9.84 4.94 -9.90
C LEU A 144 -9.18 4.45 -8.62
N ILE A 145 -9.97 3.87 -7.72
CA ILE A 145 -9.55 3.42 -6.39
C ILE A 145 -9.75 1.91 -6.30
N ALA A 146 -8.74 1.18 -5.84
CA ALA A 146 -8.82 -0.25 -5.56
C ALA A 146 -8.06 -0.58 -4.28
N PHE A 147 -8.68 -1.30 -3.35
CA PHE A 147 -8.03 -1.77 -2.13
C PHE A 147 -7.27 -3.07 -2.41
N GLN A 148 -6.00 -3.09 -2.00
CA GLN A 148 -5.08 -4.20 -2.27
C GLN A 148 -4.99 -5.08 -1.02
N PHE A 149 -5.56 -6.27 -1.07
CA PHE A 149 -5.50 -7.22 0.05
C PHE A 149 -4.26 -8.13 -0.08
N ASN A 150 -4.42 -9.34 -0.60
CA ASN A 150 -3.32 -10.31 -0.71
C ASN A 150 -2.15 -9.77 -1.55
N THR A 151 -2.45 -9.01 -2.61
CA THR A 151 -1.42 -8.37 -3.44
C THR A 151 -0.45 -7.53 -2.61
N TYR A 152 -0.98 -6.77 -1.65
CA TYR A 152 -0.15 -5.96 -0.74
C TYR A 152 0.48 -6.80 0.37
N THR A 153 -0.31 -7.64 1.04
CA THR A 153 0.18 -8.38 2.22
C THR A 153 1.23 -9.43 1.90
N ASP A 154 1.26 -9.93 0.65
CA ASP A 154 2.29 -10.85 0.17
C ASP A 154 3.64 -10.15 -0.04
N HIS A 155 3.63 -8.84 -0.34
CA HIS A 155 4.83 -8.02 -0.54
C HIS A 155 5.33 -7.31 0.73
N ALA A 156 4.44 -7.05 1.68
CA ALA A 156 4.76 -6.38 2.94
C ALA A 156 4.22 -7.22 4.11
N ARG A 157 4.98 -8.22 4.54
CA ARG A 157 4.56 -9.13 5.61
C ARG A 157 4.90 -8.55 6.97
N LEU A 158 3.91 -8.48 7.85
CA LEU A 158 4.11 -8.11 9.25
C LEU A 158 4.14 -9.37 10.12
N THR A 159 5.16 -9.49 10.96
CA THR A 159 5.20 -10.44 12.06
C THR A 159 5.14 -9.67 13.37
N ILE A 160 4.15 -9.98 14.19
CA ILE A 160 3.83 -9.24 15.41
C ILE A 160 3.88 -10.21 16.59
N THR A 161 4.59 -9.84 17.65
CA THR A 161 4.72 -10.65 18.86
C THR A 161 4.41 -9.79 20.09
N PRO A 162 3.42 -10.17 20.93
CA PRO A 162 2.53 -11.33 20.76
C PRO A 162 1.65 -11.24 19.50
N GLU A 163 1.12 -12.38 19.04
CA GLU A 163 0.23 -12.41 17.87
C GLU A 163 -1.09 -11.67 18.20
N PRO A 164 -1.56 -10.77 17.30
CA PRO A 164 -2.82 -10.06 17.53
C PRO A 164 -4.03 -10.95 17.29
N ASP A 165 -5.12 -10.70 18.03
CA ASP A 165 -6.42 -11.34 17.82
C ASP A 165 -7.11 -10.81 16.56
N SER A 166 -6.81 -9.56 16.18
CA SER A 166 -7.35 -8.92 14.98
C SER A 166 -6.26 -8.12 14.27
N LEU A 167 -6.13 -8.35 12.95
CA LEU A 167 -5.20 -7.64 12.09
C LEU A 167 -5.97 -7.06 10.89
N LEU A 168 -6.13 -5.73 10.86
CA LEU A 168 -6.73 -4.98 9.77
C LEU A 168 -5.63 -4.34 8.93
N ARG A 169 -5.61 -4.63 7.63
CA ARG A 169 -4.62 -4.06 6.70
C ARG A 169 -5.34 -3.45 5.52
N VAL A 170 -5.34 -2.11 5.44
CA VAL A 170 -6.02 -1.32 4.42
C VAL A 170 -5.00 -0.61 3.56
N PHE A 171 -4.79 -1.09 2.34
CA PHE A 171 -3.88 -0.48 1.39
C PHE A 171 -4.65 -0.05 0.14
N MET A 172 -4.67 1.26 -0.13
CA MET A 172 -5.37 1.86 -1.25
C MET A 172 -4.40 2.13 -2.39
N ALA A 173 -4.56 1.45 -3.53
CA ALA A 173 -3.96 1.88 -4.78
C ALA A 173 -4.95 2.77 -5.53
N TRP A 174 -4.47 3.89 -6.07
CA TRP A 174 -5.32 4.78 -6.83
C TRP A 174 -4.57 5.43 -8.00
N LYS A 175 -5.32 5.86 -9.00
CA LYS A 175 -4.79 6.64 -10.12
C LYS A 175 -5.83 7.65 -10.61
N ARG A 176 -5.32 8.79 -11.07
CA ARG A 176 -6.13 9.82 -11.70
C ARG A 176 -6.69 9.34 -13.02
N LEU A 177 -7.95 9.71 -13.33
CA LEU A 177 -8.58 9.53 -14.62
C LEU A 177 -9.13 10.85 -15.11
N GLU A 178 -9.08 11.08 -16.43
CA GLU A 178 -9.66 12.27 -17.08
C GLU A 178 -11.16 12.09 -17.39
N SER A 179 -11.64 10.85 -17.45
CA SER A 179 -13.03 10.52 -17.69
C SER A 179 -13.42 9.26 -16.92
N PRO A 180 -14.73 9.10 -16.61
CA PRO A 180 -15.17 7.91 -15.88
C PRO A 180 -14.98 6.65 -16.71
N ILE A 181 -14.74 5.55 -16.02
CA ILE A 181 -14.71 4.21 -16.59
C ILE A 181 -15.73 3.33 -15.89
N ASP A 182 -16.24 2.35 -16.63
CA ASP A 182 -17.08 1.29 -16.08
C ASP A 182 -16.20 0.08 -15.72
N LEU A 183 -16.30 -0.35 -14.46
CA LEU A 183 -15.58 -1.53 -13.97
C LEU A 183 -16.42 -2.21 -12.87
N PRO A 184 -16.22 -3.53 -12.63
CA PRO A 184 -16.86 -4.21 -11.52
C PRO A 184 -16.47 -3.57 -10.18
N GLU A 185 -17.46 -3.33 -9.32
CA GLU A 185 -17.18 -2.87 -7.95
C GLU A 185 -16.46 -3.93 -7.16
N GLN A 186 -15.51 -3.49 -6.34
CA GLN A 186 -14.79 -4.38 -5.45
C GLN A 186 -15.65 -4.74 -4.23
N VAL A 187 -15.73 -6.03 -3.93
CA VAL A 187 -16.36 -6.51 -2.70
C VAL A 187 -15.39 -6.30 -1.53
N LEU A 188 -15.83 -5.57 -0.53
CA LEU A 188 -15.04 -5.24 0.66
C LEU A 188 -15.61 -5.96 1.88
N ASP A 189 -14.79 -6.81 2.47
CA ASP A 189 -15.11 -7.49 3.72
C ASP A 189 -14.70 -6.62 4.91
N SER A 190 -15.55 -6.55 5.93
CA SER A 190 -15.19 -5.90 7.19
C SER A 190 -14.56 -6.91 8.15
N VAL A 191 -13.51 -6.48 8.84
CA VAL A 191 -12.89 -7.26 9.91
C VAL A 191 -13.40 -6.72 11.26
N ALA A 192 -14.04 -7.59 12.04
CA ALA A 192 -14.44 -7.25 13.39
C ALA A 192 -13.20 -7.13 14.28
N ARG A 193 -13.12 -6.06 15.08
CA ARG A 193 -12.05 -5.87 16.07
C ARG A 193 -12.38 -6.64 17.34
N ALA A 194 -11.46 -7.46 17.79
CA ALA A 194 -11.55 -8.20 19.04
C ALA A 194 -10.18 -8.33 19.68
N GLY A 195 -10.09 -8.30 20.99
CA GLY A 195 -8.85 -8.48 21.74
C GLY A 195 -7.74 -7.51 21.32
N PHE A 196 -6.50 -7.99 21.32
CA PHE A 196 -5.37 -7.24 20.81
C PHE A 196 -5.56 -7.00 19.30
N THR A 197 -5.79 -5.74 18.95
CA THR A 197 -6.05 -5.32 17.57
C THR A 197 -4.87 -4.55 17.02
N VAL A 198 -4.45 -4.92 15.80
CA VAL A 198 -3.47 -4.18 15.01
C VAL A 198 -4.14 -3.63 13.76
N VAL A 199 -3.88 -2.37 13.44
CA VAL A 199 -4.39 -1.71 12.24
C VAL A 199 -3.22 -1.16 11.46
N GLU A 200 -3.13 -1.50 10.20
CA GLU A 200 -2.23 -0.85 9.26
C GLU A 200 -3.04 -0.22 8.13
N TRP A 201 -2.69 1.02 7.79
CA TRP A 201 -3.18 1.60 6.55
C TRP A 201 -2.07 2.35 5.80
N GLY A 202 -2.17 2.35 4.49
CA GLY A 202 -1.26 3.00 3.57
C GLY A 202 -1.85 3.05 2.18
N GLY A 203 -1.03 3.40 1.19
CA GLY A 203 -1.48 3.39 -0.20
C GLY A 203 -0.37 3.71 -1.19
N ALA A 204 -0.76 3.77 -2.46
CA ALA A 204 0.09 4.15 -3.56
C ALA A 204 -0.70 4.93 -4.62
N GLU A 205 -0.12 6.02 -5.11
CA GLU A 205 -0.53 6.60 -6.38
C GLU A 205 0.14 5.80 -7.50
N VAL A 206 -0.66 5.32 -8.45
CA VAL A 206 -0.18 4.57 -9.60
C VAL A 206 -0.26 5.47 -10.83
N PRO A 207 0.82 5.63 -11.61
CA PRO A 207 0.79 6.42 -12.84
C PRO A 207 -0.35 5.99 -13.78
N SER A 208 -0.93 6.98 -14.48
CA SER A 208 -2.06 6.80 -15.42
C SER A 208 -1.60 6.24 -16.74
#